data_f94f5cb054de7713a4617ceac1ac7f97
#
_entry.id   f94f5cb054de7713a4617ceac1ac7f97
#
_cell.length_a   1.000
_cell.length_b   1.000
_cell.length_c   1.000
_cell.angle_alpha   90.00
_cell.angle_beta   90.00
_cell.angle_gamma   90.00
#
_symmetry.space_group_name_H-M   'P 1'
#
loop_
_entity.id
_entity.type
_entity.pdbx_description
1 polymer ?
#
loop_
_entity_poly.entity_id
_entity_poly.type
_entity_poly.pdbx_seq_one_letter_code
_entity_poly.pdbx_strand_id
1 'polypeptide(L)'
;MNSSKRMSHCVQLAIIVALCAIARAATPTALSHGTIEQIEIEAKSLAGNQLGDPTTQKCLVYLPGGYAEHPDLRYPVLYLLHGFSLGSVLEDWGSVVTEAMDGFVTANPSQAFIVVIPNGANSVHGSYYLNSSVGGNWENYIIGDLVSSIDTRYRTIARKSGRAIAGHSMGGFAALRLAMLHSDLYNVAYAMSPCCLDLQDDFTSTNPEWNKVLALKSVADIRTAATENDFWATALAAFAIAASPNPKALIQADLPYREDEGRLVLVPSVVVRWKRIMPLDMIDDHQGELKALSGVAIDYGYEDDFSHIPDTSRQFGERLLALHIPVVVEGYHGDHNNQVPSRVGSRMIPYIAAHLVFQK
;
A
#
# COMPACT_ATOMS: atom_id res chain seq x y z
N MET A 1 64.77 -71.86 -55.06
CA MET A 1 63.70 -72.64 -54.45
C MET A 1 63.14 -71.75 -53.32
N ASN A 2 61.86 -71.66 -53.30
CA ASN A 2 60.97 -70.92 -52.35
C ASN A 2 60.71 -69.43 -52.59
N SER A 3 59.64 -69.23 -53.18
CA SER A 3 58.86 -67.94 -53.31
C SER A 3 58.13 -67.65 -52.05
N SER A 4 58.25 -66.47 -51.55
CA SER A 4 57.37 -65.97 -50.47
C SER A 4 56.51 -64.83 -51.03
N LYS A 5 55.24 -65.07 -51.12
CA LYS A 5 54.16 -64.05 -51.46
C LYS A 5 54.06 -63.04 -50.35
N ARG A 6 54.20 -61.77 -50.71
CA ARG A 6 53.77 -60.64 -49.85
C ARG A 6 52.30 -60.29 -50.08
N MET A 7 51.49 -60.43 -49.11
CA MET A 7 50.10 -59.98 -49.09
C MET A 7 50.06 -58.55 -48.57
N SER A 8 49.61 -57.65 -49.40
CA SER A 8 49.44 -56.25 -49.07
C SER A 8 48.09 -56.07 -48.38
N HIS A 9 48.11 -55.59 -47.13
CA HIS A 9 46.88 -55.19 -46.42
C HIS A 9 46.69 -53.69 -46.57
N CYS A 10 45.67 -53.27 -47.34
CA CYS A 10 45.14 -51.92 -47.32
C CYS A 10 44.34 -51.71 -46.04
N VAL A 11 44.83 -50.85 -45.17
CA VAL A 11 44.10 -50.35 -43.99
C VAL A 11 43.30 -49.13 -44.46
N GLN A 12 42.00 -49.26 -44.56
CA GLN A 12 41.10 -48.13 -44.75
C GLN A 12 40.90 -47.42 -43.38
N LEU A 13 41.34 -46.17 -43.29
CA LEU A 13 41.15 -45.30 -42.16
C LEU A 13 39.79 -44.62 -42.31
N ALA A 14 38.79 -45.06 -41.56
CA ALA A 14 37.47 -44.37 -41.50
C ALA A 14 37.58 -43.16 -40.53
N ILE A 15 37.52 -41.95 -41.08
CA ILE A 15 37.46 -40.72 -40.29
C ILE A 15 35.99 -40.53 -39.85
N ILE A 16 35.71 -40.78 -38.58
CA ILE A 16 34.41 -40.41 -37.95
C ILE A 16 34.49 -38.93 -37.63
N VAL A 17 33.80 -38.09 -38.40
CA VAL A 17 33.54 -36.67 -38.07
C VAL A 17 32.42 -36.62 -37.05
N ALA A 18 32.75 -36.46 -35.76
CA ALA A 18 31.77 -36.17 -34.72
C ALA A 18 31.31 -34.71 -34.87
N LEU A 19 30.10 -34.48 -35.39
CA LEU A 19 29.44 -33.17 -35.28
C LEU A 19 29.08 -32.93 -33.81
N CYS A 20 29.88 -32.18 -33.06
CA CYS A 20 29.48 -31.55 -31.80
C CYS A 20 28.46 -30.47 -32.16
N ALA A 21 27.17 -30.75 -31.96
CA ALA A 21 26.14 -29.72 -31.88
C ALA A 21 26.39 -28.88 -30.62
N ILE A 22 27.04 -27.73 -30.80
CA ILE A 22 27.14 -26.75 -29.75
C ILE A 22 25.73 -26.24 -29.54
N ALA A 23 25.04 -26.73 -28.51
CA ALA A 23 23.83 -26.12 -28.00
C ALA A 23 24.19 -24.67 -27.57
N ARG A 24 23.81 -23.73 -28.43
CA ARG A 24 23.94 -22.31 -28.12
C ARG A 24 23.02 -22.07 -26.91
N ALA A 25 23.60 -21.94 -25.71
CA ALA A 25 22.86 -21.46 -24.55
C ALA A 25 22.20 -20.15 -24.99
N ALA A 26 20.87 -20.13 -24.98
CA ALA A 26 20.13 -18.90 -25.22
C ALA A 26 20.62 -17.90 -24.20
N THR A 27 21.18 -16.80 -24.64
CA THR A 27 21.46 -15.65 -23.79
C THR A 27 20.15 -15.31 -23.07
N PRO A 28 20.12 -15.18 -21.75
CA PRO A 28 18.91 -14.74 -21.08
C PRO A 28 18.50 -13.43 -21.72
N THR A 29 17.35 -13.42 -22.36
CA THR A 29 16.75 -12.18 -22.86
C THR A 29 16.61 -11.28 -21.65
N ALA A 30 17.24 -10.11 -21.68
CA ALA A 30 17.05 -9.12 -20.62
C ALA A 30 15.54 -8.93 -20.44
N LEU A 31 15.06 -9.10 -19.21
CA LEU A 31 13.64 -8.87 -18.93
C LEU A 31 13.28 -7.47 -19.40
N SER A 32 12.19 -7.34 -20.13
CA SER A 32 11.63 -6.04 -20.49
C SER A 32 11.31 -5.26 -19.22
N HIS A 33 11.47 -3.94 -19.25
CA HIS A 33 10.99 -3.09 -18.16
C HIS A 33 9.49 -3.29 -17.97
N GLY A 34 9.01 -3.13 -16.71
CA GLY A 34 7.59 -3.10 -16.43
C GLY A 34 6.91 -1.87 -17.06
N THR A 35 5.61 -1.88 -17.09
CA THR A 35 4.79 -0.79 -17.63
C THR A 35 3.81 -0.28 -16.59
N ILE A 36 3.57 1.03 -16.57
CA ILE A 36 2.49 1.65 -15.77
C ILE A 36 1.33 1.97 -16.71
N GLU A 37 0.16 1.52 -16.33
CA GLU A 37 -1.11 1.88 -16.97
C GLU A 37 -1.94 2.73 -16.01
N GLN A 38 -2.53 3.81 -16.52
CA GLN A 38 -3.58 4.53 -15.81
C GLN A 38 -4.94 4.00 -16.28
N ILE A 39 -5.74 3.53 -15.33
CA ILE A 39 -7.08 3.04 -15.59
C ILE A 39 -8.11 3.80 -14.75
N GLU A 40 -9.37 3.66 -15.14
CA GLU A 40 -10.51 4.15 -14.37
C GLU A 40 -11.27 2.96 -13.77
N ILE A 41 -11.62 3.12 -12.50
CA ILE A 41 -12.42 2.17 -11.71
C ILE A 41 -13.78 2.81 -11.43
N GLU A 42 -14.84 2.11 -11.76
CA GLU A 42 -16.19 2.49 -11.34
C GLU A 42 -16.39 2.10 -9.87
N ALA A 43 -16.20 3.07 -8.98
CA ALA A 43 -16.32 2.92 -7.54
C ALA A 43 -17.78 3.12 -7.09
N LYS A 44 -18.62 2.14 -7.32
CA LYS A 44 -20.06 2.18 -6.97
C LYS A 44 -20.28 2.45 -5.49
N SER A 45 -19.36 2.03 -4.66
CA SER A 45 -19.35 2.27 -3.21
C SER A 45 -19.30 3.75 -2.84
N LEU A 46 -18.83 4.62 -3.74
CA LEU A 46 -18.79 6.08 -3.53
C LEU A 46 -20.06 6.80 -3.96
N ALA A 47 -21.03 6.08 -4.53
CA ALA A 47 -22.27 6.70 -4.97
C ALA A 47 -23.02 7.34 -3.79
N GLY A 48 -23.54 8.56 -4.00
CA GLY A 48 -24.31 9.29 -3.00
C GLY A 48 -23.48 9.96 -1.90
N ASN A 49 -22.12 10.03 -2.03
CA ASN A 49 -21.31 10.83 -1.11
C ASN A 49 -21.74 12.31 -1.16
N GLN A 50 -21.65 12.99 0.00
CA GLN A 50 -22.11 14.37 0.13
C GLN A 50 -21.06 15.41 -0.23
N LEU A 51 -19.80 14.97 -0.41
CA LEU A 51 -18.71 15.85 -0.84
C LEU A 51 -18.73 16.14 -2.34
N GLY A 52 -19.52 15.38 -3.12
CA GLY A 52 -19.62 15.51 -4.57
C GLY A 52 -18.46 14.87 -5.32
N ASP A 53 -17.76 13.94 -4.70
CA ASP A 53 -16.66 13.20 -5.35
C ASP A 53 -17.20 12.26 -6.43
N PRO A 54 -16.52 12.12 -7.58
CA PRO A 54 -16.94 11.24 -8.66
C PRO A 54 -16.89 9.77 -8.24
N THR A 55 -17.77 8.95 -8.80
CA THR A 55 -17.70 7.49 -8.64
C THR A 55 -16.64 6.85 -9.52
N THR A 56 -16.19 7.53 -10.57
CA THR A 56 -15.08 7.07 -11.40
C THR A 56 -13.77 7.52 -10.78
N GLN A 57 -12.95 6.56 -10.34
CA GLN A 57 -11.69 6.83 -9.67
C GLN A 57 -10.49 6.40 -10.52
N LYS A 58 -9.45 7.24 -10.56
CA LYS A 58 -8.17 6.90 -11.20
C LYS A 58 -7.43 5.84 -10.40
N CYS A 59 -6.71 4.97 -11.11
CA CYS A 59 -5.84 3.98 -10.52
C CYS A 59 -4.64 3.75 -11.43
N LEU A 60 -3.43 3.68 -10.87
CA LEU A 60 -2.25 3.23 -11.62
C LEU A 60 -2.04 1.74 -11.38
N VAL A 61 -1.63 1.03 -12.43
CA VAL A 61 -1.32 -0.40 -12.38
C VAL A 61 0.04 -0.63 -13.00
N TYR A 62 0.99 -1.07 -12.19
CA TYR A 62 2.27 -1.56 -12.68
C TYR A 62 2.14 -3.03 -13.07
N LEU A 63 2.50 -3.33 -14.30
CA LEU A 63 2.63 -4.68 -14.84
C LEU A 63 4.11 -5.02 -14.97
N PRO A 64 4.57 -6.15 -14.41
CA PRO A 64 5.99 -6.49 -14.44
C PRO A 64 6.47 -6.81 -15.84
N GLY A 65 7.76 -6.62 -16.11
CA GLY A 65 8.38 -7.02 -17.37
C GLY A 65 8.13 -8.50 -17.65
N GLY A 66 7.81 -8.80 -18.92
CA GLY A 66 7.38 -10.14 -19.35
C GLY A 66 5.90 -10.44 -19.12
N TYR A 67 5.10 -9.52 -18.61
CA TYR A 67 3.67 -9.75 -18.42
C TYR A 67 2.97 -10.11 -19.74
N ALA A 68 3.20 -9.40 -20.82
CA ALA A 68 2.57 -9.68 -22.12
C ALA A 68 3.07 -10.98 -22.76
N GLU A 69 4.35 -11.30 -22.57
CA GLU A 69 5.02 -12.47 -23.17
C GLU A 69 4.62 -13.79 -22.53
N HIS A 70 4.08 -13.75 -21.31
CA HIS A 70 3.68 -14.94 -20.53
C HIS A 70 2.16 -14.98 -20.27
N PRO A 71 1.31 -15.20 -21.27
CA PRO A 71 -0.15 -15.09 -21.15
C PRO A 71 -0.79 -16.12 -20.20
N ASP A 72 -0.09 -17.21 -19.92
CA ASP A 72 -0.59 -18.28 -19.03
C ASP A 72 -0.24 -18.05 -17.55
N LEU A 73 0.67 -17.10 -17.25
CA LEU A 73 1.04 -16.79 -15.88
C LEU A 73 0.02 -15.88 -15.19
N ARG A 74 -0.23 -16.18 -13.94
CA ARG A 74 -0.97 -15.31 -13.00
C ARG A 74 -0.04 -14.76 -11.96
N TYR A 75 -0.28 -13.53 -11.56
CA TYR A 75 0.60 -12.74 -10.72
C TYR A 75 -0.06 -12.42 -9.38
N PRO A 76 0.67 -12.45 -8.27
CA PRO A 76 0.22 -11.82 -7.04
C PRO A 76 0.01 -10.32 -7.23
N VAL A 77 -0.74 -9.70 -6.33
CA VAL A 77 -1.07 -8.27 -6.38
C VAL A 77 -0.73 -7.60 -5.07
N LEU A 78 0.00 -6.49 -5.14
CA LEU A 78 0.15 -5.53 -4.05
C LEU A 78 -0.80 -4.35 -4.29
N TYR A 79 -1.70 -4.08 -3.34
CA TYR A 79 -2.47 -2.85 -3.27
C TYR A 79 -1.69 -1.85 -2.42
N LEU A 80 -1.18 -0.78 -3.05
CA LEU A 80 -0.33 0.23 -2.42
C LEU A 80 -1.10 1.53 -2.24
N LEU A 81 -1.38 1.89 -0.99
CA LEU A 81 -2.21 3.01 -0.60
C LEU A 81 -1.34 4.25 -0.32
N HIS A 82 -1.62 5.35 -0.99
CA HIS A 82 -0.86 6.60 -0.82
C HIS A 82 -1.24 7.37 0.45
N GLY A 83 -0.38 8.29 0.87
CA GLY A 83 -0.59 9.18 2.01
C GLY A 83 -1.55 10.34 1.72
N PHE A 84 -1.91 11.08 2.76
CA PHE A 84 -2.62 12.36 2.61
C PHE A 84 -1.74 13.37 1.87
N SER A 85 -2.31 14.14 0.94
CA SER A 85 -1.56 15.16 0.20
C SER A 85 -2.47 16.27 -0.29
N LEU A 86 -1.97 17.48 -0.27
CA LEU A 86 -2.61 18.64 -0.91
C LEU A 86 -2.36 18.70 -2.42
N GLY A 87 -1.46 17.86 -2.95
CA GLY A 87 -1.10 17.75 -4.36
C GLY A 87 -1.50 16.42 -5.01
N SER A 88 -1.08 16.23 -6.27
CA SER A 88 -1.18 14.95 -6.96
C SER A 88 -0.08 14.02 -6.46
N VAL A 89 -0.45 12.79 -6.08
CA VAL A 89 0.48 11.80 -5.54
C VAL A 89 0.58 10.53 -6.40
N LEU A 90 -0.36 10.30 -7.32
CA LEU A 90 -0.38 9.05 -8.09
C LEU A 90 0.84 8.95 -9.02
N GLU A 91 1.17 10.02 -9.73
CA GLU A 91 2.28 10.06 -10.67
C GLU A 91 3.62 9.85 -9.97
N ASP A 92 3.81 10.45 -8.79
CA ASP A 92 5.02 10.28 -7.97
C ASP A 92 5.17 8.82 -7.53
N TRP A 93 4.10 8.22 -7.03
CA TRP A 93 4.09 6.80 -6.65
C TRP A 93 4.31 5.87 -7.85
N GLY A 94 3.76 6.21 -9.02
CA GLY A 94 4.00 5.47 -10.26
C GLY A 94 5.48 5.38 -10.59
N SER A 95 6.21 6.49 -10.49
CA SER A 95 7.65 6.55 -10.74
C SER A 95 8.45 5.73 -9.73
N VAL A 96 8.18 5.90 -8.43
CA VAL A 96 8.84 5.16 -7.34
C VAL A 96 8.65 3.65 -7.49
N VAL A 97 7.41 3.21 -7.78
CA VAL A 97 7.08 1.79 -7.95
C VAL A 97 7.77 1.21 -9.18
N THR A 98 7.79 1.93 -10.32
CA THR A 98 8.43 1.44 -11.54
C THR A 98 9.90 1.17 -11.31
N GLU A 99 10.65 2.13 -10.76
CA GLU A 99 12.07 1.99 -10.48
C GLU A 99 12.35 0.83 -9.53
N ALA A 100 11.62 0.77 -8.43
CA ALA A 100 11.81 -0.24 -7.39
C ALA A 100 11.47 -1.66 -7.90
N MET A 101 10.36 -1.81 -8.62
CA MET A 101 9.91 -3.11 -9.14
C MET A 101 10.80 -3.61 -10.27
N ASP A 102 11.24 -2.76 -11.20
CA ASP A 102 12.13 -3.16 -12.27
C ASP A 102 13.48 -3.66 -11.71
N GLY A 103 14.02 -2.96 -10.72
CA GLY A 103 15.22 -3.41 -10.01
C GLY A 103 15.03 -4.75 -9.30
N PHE A 104 13.90 -4.90 -8.59
CA PHE A 104 13.58 -6.13 -7.87
C PHE A 104 13.36 -7.32 -8.80
N VAL A 105 12.55 -7.17 -9.85
CA VAL A 105 12.22 -8.25 -10.80
C VAL A 105 13.45 -8.67 -11.61
N THR A 106 14.34 -7.74 -11.96
CA THR A 106 15.62 -8.06 -12.62
C THR A 106 16.46 -9.00 -11.77
N ALA A 107 16.51 -8.77 -10.45
CA ALA A 107 17.22 -9.63 -9.52
C ALA A 107 16.46 -10.93 -9.16
N ASN A 108 15.13 -10.91 -9.22
CA ASN A 108 14.24 -11.98 -8.76
C ASN A 108 13.13 -12.28 -9.80
N PRO A 109 13.41 -12.78 -11.00
CA PRO A 109 12.43 -12.90 -12.10
C PRO A 109 11.22 -13.76 -11.77
N SER A 110 11.39 -14.77 -10.91
CA SER A 110 10.30 -15.66 -10.48
C SER A 110 9.37 -15.07 -9.42
N GLN A 111 9.68 -13.87 -8.93
CA GLN A 111 8.91 -13.16 -7.90
C GLN A 111 8.26 -11.87 -8.44
N ALA A 112 7.94 -11.84 -9.71
CA ALA A 112 7.24 -10.72 -10.33
C ALA A 112 5.77 -10.64 -9.86
N PHE A 113 5.29 -9.45 -9.53
CA PHE A 113 3.90 -9.21 -9.12
C PHE A 113 3.37 -7.87 -9.65
N ILE A 114 2.06 -7.74 -9.69
CA ILE A 114 1.33 -6.53 -10.10
C ILE A 114 1.30 -5.58 -8.89
N VAL A 115 1.48 -4.27 -9.13
CA VAL A 115 1.24 -3.25 -8.10
C VAL A 115 0.10 -2.35 -8.53
N VAL A 116 -0.89 -2.18 -7.67
CA VAL A 116 -2.09 -1.38 -7.88
C VAL A 116 -2.07 -0.20 -6.94
N ILE A 117 -2.12 1.02 -7.48
CA ILE A 117 -2.06 2.27 -6.72
C ILE A 117 -3.37 3.03 -6.96
N PRO A 118 -4.42 2.80 -6.14
CA PRO A 118 -5.69 3.50 -6.28
C PRO A 118 -5.59 4.94 -5.80
N ASN A 119 -6.39 5.83 -6.39
CA ASN A 119 -6.67 7.11 -5.77
C ASN A 119 -7.42 6.91 -4.44
N GLY A 120 -6.95 7.52 -3.37
CA GLY A 120 -7.58 7.59 -2.06
C GLY A 120 -7.88 9.01 -1.60
N ALA A 121 -7.60 10.01 -2.47
CA ALA A 121 -7.94 11.40 -2.22
C ALA A 121 -9.37 11.71 -2.65
N ASN A 122 -10.06 12.52 -1.86
CA ASN A 122 -11.36 13.08 -2.14
C ASN A 122 -11.26 14.62 -2.24
N SER A 123 -12.40 15.30 -2.35
CA SER A 123 -12.43 16.77 -2.48
C SER A 123 -12.02 17.55 -1.21
N VAL A 124 -11.69 16.84 -0.12
CA VAL A 124 -11.01 17.38 1.07
C VAL A 124 -9.64 16.73 1.27
N HIS A 125 -9.03 16.23 0.19
CA HIS A 125 -7.66 15.72 0.04
C HIS A 125 -7.34 14.37 0.69
N GLY A 126 -8.22 13.79 1.52
CA GLY A 126 -7.96 12.48 2.12
C GLY A 126 -9.22 11.78 2.59
N SER A 127 -9.45 10.57 2.11
CA SER A 127 -10.54 9.70 2.55
C SER A 127 -10.21 8.87 3.77
N TYR A 128 -8.92 8.76 4.11
CA TYR A 128 -8.37 7.81 5.09
C TYR A 128 -8.81 6.37 4.81
N TYR A 129 -9.31 6.12 3.59
CA TYR A 129 -9.84 4.82 3.17
C TYR A 129 -10.92 4.28 4.12
N LEU A 130 -11.71 5.18 4.73
CA LEU A 130 -12.78 4.85 5.66
C LEU A 130 -14.15 4.93 4.98
N ASN A 131 -15.09 4.12 5.44
CA ASN A 131 -16.50 4.30 5.09
C ASN A 131 -17.09 5.47 5.90
N SER A 132 -17.64 6.44 5.20
CA SER A 132 -18.20 7.65 5.78
C SER A 132 -19.55 8.00 5.14
N SER A 133 -20.56 8.30 5.95
CA SER A 133 -21.86 8.76 5.45
C SER A 133 -21.82 10.14 4.78
N VAL A 134 -20.69 10.83 4.85
CA VAL A 134 -20.42 12.10 4.18
C VAL A 134 -19.48 11.90 3.01
N GLY A 135 -18.31 11.33 3.27
CA GLY A 135 -17.23 11.21 2.28
C GLY A 135 -17.38 10.04 1.31
N GLY A 136 -18.34 9.13 1.53
CA GLY A 136 -18.48 7.90 0.73
C GLY A 136 -17.81 6.68 1.35
N ASN A 137 -18.06 5.51 0.80
CA ASN A 137 -17.60 4.23 1.36
C ASN A 137 -16.26 3.81 0.75
N TRP A 138 -15.18 4.50 1.12
CA TRP A 138 -13.84 4.27 0.57
C TRP A 138 -13.22 2.93 0.95
N GLU A 139 -13.52 2.40 2.13
CA GLU A 139 -13.14 1.03 2.48
C GLU A 139 -13.75 0.04 1.49
N ASN A 140 -15.08 0.12 1.27
CA ASN A 140 -15.78 -0.76 0.35
C ASN A 140 -15.27 -0.62 -1.10
N TYR A 141 -14.87 0.59 -1.50
CA TYR A 141 -14.22 0.81 -2.79
C TYR A 141 -12.93 -0.01 -2.89
N ILE A 142 -12.04 0.06 -1.89
CA ILE A 142 -10.76 -0.66 -1.93
C ILE A 142 -10.95 -2.17 -1.91
N ILE A 143 -11.76 -2.70 -0.98
CA ILE A 143 -11.88 -4.17 -0.80
C ILE A 143 -12.84 -4.83 -1.80
N GLY A 144 -13.75 -4.09 -2.39
CA GLY A 144 -14.79 -4.59 -3.29
C GLY A 144 -14.60 -4.15 -4.73
N ASP A 145 -14.96 -2.90 -5.05
CA ASP A 145 -14.99 -2.40 -6.43
C ASP A 145 -13.61 -2.51 -7.10
N LEU A 146 -12.55 -2.06 -6.41
CA LEU A 146 -11.18 -2.11 -6.92
C LEU A 146 -10.70 -3.54 -7.11
N VAL A 147 -10.75 -4.37 -6.06
CA VAL A 147 -10.24 -5.76 -6.13
C VAL A 147 -10.96 -6.55 -7.23
N SER A 148 -12.29 -6.43 -7.33
CA SER A 148 -13.07 -7.10 -8.36
C SER A 148 -12.69 -6.63 -9.78
N SER A 149 -12.48 -5.32 -9.96
CA SER A 149 -12.07 -4.74 -11.23
C SER A 149 -10.68 -5.23 -11.66
N ILE A 150 -9.72 -5.26 -10.72
CA ILE A 150 -8.34 -5.72 -10.97
C ILE A 150 -8.33 -7.21 -11.31
N ASP A 151 -9.02 -8.04 -10.55
CA ASP A 151 -9.09 -9.49 -10.82
C ASP A 151 -9.76 -9.82 -12.16
N THR A 152 -10.69 -8.96 -12.63
CA THR A 152 -11.37 -9.12 -13.91
C THR A 152 -10.49 -8.70 -15.09
N ARG A 153 -9.70 -7.62 -14.93
CA ARG A 153 -8.91 -7.02 -16.01
C ARG A 153 -7.53 -7.65 -16.19
N TYR A 154 -6.95 -8.18 -15.09
CA TYR A 154 -5.56 -8.67 -15.06
C TYR A 154 -5.48 -10.13 -14.64
N ARG A 155 -4.39 -10.77 -15.03
CA ARG A 155 -4.09 -12.16 -14.65
C ARG A 155 -3.57 -12.23 -13.21
N THR A 156 -4.46 -12.07 -12.27
CA THR A 156 -4.15 -12.10 -10.84
C THR A 156 -4.24 -13.51 -10.26
N ILE A 157 -3.51 -13.75 -9.16
CA ILE A 157 -3.78 -14.87 -8.25
C ILE A 157 -4.90 -14.42 -7.30
N ALA A 158 -6.14 -14.56 -7.74
CA ALA A 158 -7.35 -14.02 -7.11
C ALA A 158 -7.76 -14.76 -5.82
N ARG A 159 -6.84 -14.82 -4.85
CA ARG A 159 -7.05 -15.42 -3.52
C ARG A 159 -6.16 -14.75 -2.48
N LYS A 160 -6.47 -14.91 -1.20
CA LYS A 160 -5.73 -14.33 -0.07
C LYS A 160 -4.21 -14.45 -0.22
N SER A 161 -3.69 -15.65 -0.46
CA SER A 161 -2.24 -15.90 -0.56
C SER A 161 -1.54 -15.18 -1.73
N GLY A 162 -2.30 -14.64 -2.67
CA GLY A 162 -1.81 -13.82 -3.79
C GLY A 162 -2.03 -12.33 -3.59
N ARG A 163 -2.50 -11.85 -2.43
CA ARG A 163 -2.79 -10.42 -2.22
C ARG A 163 -2.06 -9.86 -1.03
N ALA A 164 -1.43 -8.71 -1.24
CA ALA A 164 -0.79 -7.89 -0.23
C ALA A 164 -1.44 -6.50 -0.17
N ILE A 165 -1.36 -5.87 0.99
CA ILE A 165 -1.71 -4.46 1.15
C ILE A 165 -0.56 -3.72 1.81
N ALA A 166 -0.22 -2.56 1.29
CA ALA A 166 0.78 -1.69 1.89
C ALA A 166 0.37 -0.23 1.74
N GLY A 167 1.03 0.65 2.46
CA GLY A 167 0.80 2.09 2.29
C GLY A 167 1.72 2.94 3.12
N HIS A 168 1.70 4.25 2.81
CA HIS A 168 2.46 5.26 3.50
C HIS A 168 1.52 6.24 4.22
N SER A 169 1.85 6.64 5.45
CA SER A 169 1.11 7.66 6.19
C SER A 169 -0.38 7.28 6.36
N MET A 170 -1.31 8.06 5.80
CA MET A 170 -2.73 7.73 5.68
C MET A 170 -2.97 6.34 5.07
N GLY A 171 -2.19 5.97 4.04
CA GLY A 171 -2.24 4.64 3.44
C GLY A 171 -1.67 3.55 4.34
N GLY A 172 -0.67 3.86 5.17
CA GLY A 172 -0.13 2.96 6.19
C GLY A 172 -1.14 2.64 7.29
N PHE A 173 -1.83 3.68 7.79
CA PHE A 173 -2.99 3.52 8.67
C PHE A 173 -4.03 2.57 8.07
N ALA A 174 -4.41 2.83 6.82
CA ALA A 174 -5.42 2.03 6.14
C ALA A 174 -4.93 0.59 5.89
N ALA A 175 -3.66 0.38 5.53
CA ALA A 175 -3.11 -0.95 5.29
C ALA A 175 -3.19 -1.83 6.55
N LEU A 176 -2.82 -1.33 7.72
CA LEU A 176 -2.93 -2.06 8.98
C LEU A 176 -4.40 -2.34 9.33
N ARG A 177 -5.25 -1.32 9.23
CA ARG A 177 -6.67 -1.45 9.56
C ARG A 177 -7.39 -2.43 8.63
N LEU A 178 -7.21 -2.30 7.31
CA LEU A 178 -7.85 -3.19 6.33
C LEU A 178 -7.33 -4.63 6.42
N ALA A 179 -6.05 -4.84 6.75
CA ALA A 179 -5.52 -6.18 6.98
C ALA A 179 -6.15 -6.86 8.21
N MET A 180 -6.44 -6.10 9.28
CA MET A 180 -7.17 -6.62 10.44
C MET A 180 -8.63 -6.94 10.09
N LEU A 181 -9.34 -6.05 9.43
CA LEU A 181 -10.77 -6.23 9.13
C LEU A 181 -11.04 -7.24 8.02
N HIS A 182 -10.10 -7.41 7.09
CA HIS A 182 -10.23 -8.22 5.88
C HIS A 182 -9.06 -9.21 5.73
N SER A 183 -8.75 -9.90 6.81
CA SER A 183 -7.69 -10.92 6.85
C SER A 183 -7.99 -12.16 5.99
N ASP A 184 -9.20 -12.31 5.50
CA ASP A 184 -9.61 -13.28 4.48
C ASP A 184 -9.22 -12.84 3.06
N LEU A 185 -9.06 -11.54 2.83
CA LEU A 185 -8.72 -10.93 1.54
C LEU A 185 -7.21 -10.76 1.35
N TYR A 186 -6.50 -10.29 2.39
CA TYR A 186 -5.08 -9.97 2.35
C TYR A 186 -4.24 -10.96 3.16
N ASN A 187 -3.07 -11.33 2.63
CA ASN A 187 -2.14 -12.27 3.26
C ASN A 187 -1.05 -11.58 4.07
N VAL A 188 -0.66 -10.38 3.69
CA VAL A 188 0.46 -9.63 4.27
C VAL A 188 0.16 -8.13 4.25
N ALA A 189 0.59 -7.43 5.30
CA ALA A 189 0.50 -5.98 5.42
C ALA A 189 1.86 -5.34 5.65
N TYR A 190 2.10 -4.19 5.02
CA TYR A 190 3.29 -3.36 5.25
C TYR A 190 2.87 -1.89 5.40
N ALA A 191 3.23 -1.26 6.51
CA ALA A 191 2.92 0.15 6.76
C ALA A 191 4.20 0.97 6.89
N MET A 192 4.34 2.01 6.07
CA MET A 192 5.44 2.98 6.11
C MET A 192 4.96 4.25 6.80
N SER A 193 5.63 4.67 7.87
CA SER A 193 5.30 5.87 8.66
C SER A 193 3.79 6.05 8.83
N PRO A 194 3.04 5.03 9.33
CA PRO A 194 1.58 5.09 9.39
C PRO A 194 1.10 6.16 10.36
N CYS A 195 0.21 7.05 9.92
CA CYS A 195 -0.43 8.01 10.80
C CYS A 195 -1.54 7.37 11.64
N CYS A 196 -2.09 8.13 12.56
CA CYS A 196 -3.44 7.90 13.12
C CYS A 196 -3.61 6.54 13.82
N LEU A 197 -2.54 5.96 14.38
CA LEU A 197 -2.64 4.68 15.07
C LEU A 197 -3.29 4.78 16.43
N ASP A 198 -3.21 5.96 17.08
CA ASP A 198 -3.88 6.32 18.35
C ASP A 198 -4.02 7.85 18.46
N LEU A 199 -4.78 8.30 19.47
CA LEU A 199 -4.96 9.72 19.82
C LEU A 199 -3.83 10.22 20.73
N GLN A 200 -2.62 10.33 20.18
CA GLN A 200 -1.43 10.81 20.90
C GLN A 200 -0.87 12.07 20.22
N ASP A 201 -0.05 12.82 20.92
CA ASP A 201 0.73 13.97 20.46
C ASP A 201 -0.05 14.94 19.56
N ASP A 202 0.15 14.87 18.25
CA ASP A 202 -0.50 15.74 17.25
C ASP A 202 -2.03 15.69 17.29
N PHE A 203 -2.61 14.62 17.83
CA PHE A 203 -4.06 14.48 18.00
C PHE A 203 -4.58 14.97 19.36
N THR A 204 -3.71 15.40 20.27
CA THR A 204 -4.11 15.87 21.61
C THR A 204 -4.59 17.31 21.59
N SER A 205 -5.22 17.75 22.69
CA SER A 205 -5.67 19.15 22.87
C SER A 205 -4.52 20.16 22.97
N THR A 206 -3.28 19.69 23.07
CA THR A 206 -2.09 20.55 23.07
C THR A 206 -1.70 21.01 21.69
N ASN A 207 -2.19 20.35 20.63
CA ASN A 207 -1.97 20.80 19.26
C ASN A 207 -2.83 22.06 18.99
N PRO A 208 -2.20 23.24 18.73
CA PRO A 208 -2.92 24.49 18.49
C PRO A 208 -3.74 24.48 17.21
N GLU A 209 -3.46 23.56 16.27
CA GLU A 209 -4.15 23.45 15.00
C GLU A 209 -5.65 23.10 15.14
N TRP A 210 -6.04 22.50 16.27
CA TRP A 210 -7.45 22.28 16.58
C TRP A 210 -8.26 23.58 16.63
N ASN A 211 -7.65 24.70 17.02
CA ASN A 211 -8.33 26.00 17.01
C ASN A 211 -8.69 26.44 15.58
N LYS A 212 -7.83 26.14 14.59
CA LYS A 212 -8.11 26.40 13.19
C LYS A 212 -9.26 25.53 12.70
N VAL A 213 -9.24 24.23 13.03
CA VAL A 213 -10.32 23.28 12.65
C VAL A 213 -11.64 23.73 13.25
N LEU A 214 -11.69 24.15 14.50
CA LEU A 214 -12.90 24.67 15.17
C LEU A 214 -13.39 25.98 14.58
N ALA A 215 -12.52 26.76 13.93
CA ALA A 215 -12.88 28.01 13.25
C ALA A 215 -13.57 27.78 11.90
N LEU A 216 -13.41 26.60 11.27
CA LEU A 216 -14.03 26.25 9.99
C LEU A 216 -15.58 26.24 10.13
N LYS A 217 -16.28 26.79 9.13
CA LYS A 217 -17.74 26.93 9.15
C LYS A 217 -18.42 26.10 8.07
N SER A 218 -17.65 25.52 7.14
CA SER A 218 -18.18 24.76 6.01
C SER A 218 -17.11 23.82 5.43
N VAL A 219 -17.53 22.86 4.61
CA VAL A 219 -16.62 22.06 3.78
C VAL A 219 -15.85 22.94 2.77
N ALA A 220 -16.44 24.06 2.33
CA ALA A 220 -15.74 25.00 1.46
C ALA A 220 -14.53 25.64 2.15
N ASP A 221 -14.61 25.90 3.46
CA ASP A 221 -13.48 26.46 4.21
C ASP A 221 -12.32 25.45 4.31
N ILE A 222 -12.62 24.14 4.40
CA ILE A 222 -11.59 23.09 4.36
C ILE A 222 -10.85 23.11 3.01
N ARG A 223 -11.58 23.26 1.90
CA ARG A 223 -11.01 23.36 0.56
C ARG A 223 -10.17 24.63 0.39
N THR A 224 -10.61 25.74 0.99
CA THR A 224 -9.85 26.99 1.02
C THR A 224 -8.55 26.82 1.80
N ALA A 225 -8.58 26.23 3.00
CA ALA A 225 -7.41 25.93 3.80
C ALA A 225 -6.39 25.07 3.00
N ALA A 226 -6.88 24.09 2.23
CA ALA A 226 -6.02 23.30 1.35
C ALA A 226 -5.34 24.14 0.27
N THR A 227 -6.05 25.08 -0.37
CA THR A 227 -5.45 25.97 -1.37
C THR A 227 -4.44 26.97 -0.78
N GLU A 228 -4.58 27.27 0.51
CA GLU A 228 -3.65 28.10 1.30
C GLU A 228 -2.49 27.27 1.89
N ASN A 229 -2.39 25.98 1.58
CA ASN A 229 -1.41 25.05 2.12
C ASN A 229 -1.47 24.88 3.65
N ASP A 230 -2.64 25.11 4.26
CA ASP A 230 -2.85 24.78 5.67
C ASP A 230 -3.08 23.27 5.83
N PHE A 231 -1.96 22.53 5.88
CA PHE A 231 -1.96 21.07 5.94
C PHE A 231 -2.76 20.54 7.15
N TRP A 232 -2.48 21.08 8.35
CA TRP A 232 -3.08 20.57 9.58
C TRP A 232 -4.59 20.81 9.65
N ALA A 233 -5.04 22.02 9.34
CA ALA A 233 -6.48 22.31 9.33
C ALA A 233 -7.22 21.40 8.34
N THR A 234 -6.63 21.17 7.15
CA THR A 234 -7.20 20.29 6.14
C THR A 234 -7.18 18.83 6.56
N ALA A 235 -6.03 18.30 7.02
CA ALA A 235 -5.87 16.89 7.36
C ALA A 235 -6.74 16.47 8.55
N LEU A 236 -6.78 17.27 9.64
CA LEU A 236 -7.60 16.98 10.81
C LEU A 236 -9.11 17.06 10.50
N ALA A 237 -9.53 18.05 9.68
CA ALA A 237 -10.93 18.15 9.26
C ALA A 237 -11.34 17.00 8.33
N ALA A 238 -10.48 16.61 7.38
CA ALA A 238 -10.71 15.46 6.51
C ALA A 238 -10.79 14.15 7.32
N PHE A 239 -9.91 13.98 8.32
CA PHE A 239 -9.98 12.83 9.21
C PHE A 239 -11.29 12.81 10.00
N ALA A 240 -11.75 13.95 10.51
CA ALA A 240 -13.03 14.05 11.21
C ALA A 240 -14.22 13.68 10.30
N ILE A 241 -14.24 14.14 9.04
CA ILE A 241 -15.27 13.78 8.04
C ILE A 241 -15.28 12.26 7.79
N ALA A 242 -14.11 11.64 7.77
CA ALA A 242 -13.98 10.20 7.57
C ALA A 242 -14.37 9.39 8.82
N ALA A 243 -13.89 9.79 10.00
CA ALA A 243 -13.97 9.04 11.26
C ALA A 243 -15.24 9.30 12.08
N SER A 244 -15.78 10.51 11.99
CA SER A 244 -16.97 10.94 12.75
C SER A 244 -17.92 11.79 11.91
N PRO A 245 -18.38 11.28 10.76
CA PRO A 245 -19.27 12.03 9.87
C PRO A 245 -20.55 12.46 10.56
N ASN A 246 -20.93 13.72 10.35
CA ASN A 246 -22.20 14.30 10.78
C ASN A 246 -22.73 15.29 9.73
N PRO A 247 -23.62 14.86 8.84
CA PRO A 247 -24.14 15.71 7.75
C PRO A 247 -24.80 17.02 8.22
N LYS A 248 -25.15 17.13 9.51
CA LYS A 248 -25.81 18.30 10.09
C LYS A 248 -24.83 19.29 10.72
N ALA A 249 -23.58 18.91 10.95
CA ALA A 249 -22.56 19.78 11.49
C ALA A 249 -22.01 20.73 10.40
N LEU A 250 -21.42 21.86 10.81
CA LEU A 250 -20.91 22.90 9.91
C LEU A 250 -19.92 22.36 8.87
N ILE A 251 -18.95 21.58 9.31
CA ILE A 251 -17.96 20.94 8.42
C ILE A 251 -18.35 19.50 8.07
N GLN A 252 -19.59 19.11 8.30
CA GLN A 252 -20.14 17.77 8.11
C GLN A 252 -19.43 16.67 8.92
N ALA A 253 -18.85 17.04 10.06
CA ALA A 253 -18.21 16.14 11.01
C ALA A 253 -18.39 16.59 12.44
N ASP A 254 -18.39 15.63 13.38
CA ASP A 254 -18.20 15.92 14.80
C ASP A 254 -16.70 15.94 15.11
N LEU A 255 -16.28 16.90 15.95
CA LEU A 255 -14.88 17.04 16.34
C LEU A 255 -14.61 16.44 17.73
N PRO A 256 -13.41 15.89 17.97
CA PRO A 256 -13.03 15.31 19.26
C PRO A 256 -12.85 16.36 20.36
N TYR A 257 -12.78 17.63 19.99
CA TYR A 257 -12.65 18.78 20.89
C TYR A 257 -13.75 19.81 20.61
N ARG A 258 -14.11 20.54 21.64
CA ARG A 258 -14.89 21.77 21.60
C ARG A 258 -14.17 22.85 22.41
N GLU A 259 -14.41 24.10 22.06
CA GLU A 259 -13.98 25.21 22.90
C GLU A 259 -14.92 25.39 24.09
N ASP A 260 -14.35 25.62 25.27
CA ASP A 260 -15.08 25.93 26.49
C ASP A 260 -14.20 26.88 27.33
N GLU A 261 -14.66 28.11 27.51
CA GLU A 261 -13.96 29.17 28.23
C GLU A 261 -12.48 29.37 27.80
N GLY A 262 -12.23 29.35 26.49
CA GLY A 262 -10.91 29.50 25.86
C GLY A 262 -10.02 28.27 25.96
N ARG A 263 -10.56 27.11 26.32
CA ARG A 263 -9.84 25.84 26.42
C ARG A 263 -10.44 24.79 25.51
N LEU A 264 -9.59 23.91 25.00
CA LEU A 264 -10.03 22.73 24.28
C LEU A 264 -10.46 21.64 25.25
N VAL A 265 -11.74 21.30 25.21
CA VAL A 265 -12.35 20.26 26.05
C VAL A 265 -12.71 19.07 25.17
N LEU A 266 -12.32 17.89 25.60
CA LEU A 266 -12.54 16.64 24.91
C LEU A 266 -14.04 16.31 24.83
N VAL A 267 -14.48 15.77 23.67
CA VAL A 267 -15.83 15.27 23.44
C VAL A 267 -15.81 13.74 23.47
N PRO A 268 -16.11 13.10 24.63
CA PRO A 268 -15.89 11.67 24.83
C PRO A 268 -16.58 10.77 23.80
N SER A 269 -17.80 11.14 23.38
CA SER A 269 -18.55 10.36 22.39
C SER A 269 -17.89 10.32 21.00
N VAL A 270 -17.16 11.35 20.64
CA VAL A 270 -16.39 11.40 19.37
C VAL A 270 -15.10 10.60 19.51
N VAL A 271 -14.39 10.79 20.62
CA VAL A 271 -13.16 10.05 20.91
C VAL A 271 -13.38 8.54 20.89
N VAL A 272 -14.47 8.05 21.48
CA VAL A 272 -14.83 6.61 21.44
C VAL A 272 -15.04 6.13 19.99
N ARG A 273 -15.62 6.96 19.11
CA ARG A 273 -15.76 6.59 17.69
C ARG A 273 -14.40 6.49 16.99
N TRP A 274 -13.51 7.46 17.25
CA TRP A 274 -12.18 7.51 16.66
C TRP A 274 -11.33 6.31 17.11
N LYS A 275 -11.31 6.03 18.40
CA LYS A 275 -10.56 4.88 18.95
C LYS A 275 -10.97 3.53 18.33
N ARG A 276 -12.23 3.36 18.00
CA ARG A 276 -12.72 2.11 17.35
C ARG A 276 -12.14 1.85 15.97
N ILE A 277 -11.59 2.86 15.31
CA ILE A 277 -11.02 2.74 13.97
C ILE A 277 -9.49 2.88 13.96
N MET A 278 -8.90 3.25 15.09
CA MET A 278 -7.45 3.43 15.21
C MET A 278 -6.75 2.09 15.47
N PRO A 279 -5.77 1.72 14.66
CA PRO A 279 -5.16 0.39 14.69
C PRO A 279 -4.64 -0.08 16.05
N LEU A 280 -4.09 0.79 16.88
CA LEU A 280 -3.61 0.42 18.22
C LEU A 280 -4.75 -0.05 19.15
N ASP A 281 -5.89 0.64 19.11
CA ASP A 281 -7.06 0.26 19.89
C ASP A 281 -7.79 -0.97 19.34
N MET A 282 -7.57 -1.29 18.03
CA MET A 282 -8.21 -2.45 17.38
C MET A 282 -7.49 -3.78 17.66
N ILE A 283 -6.22 -3.77 18.08
CA ILE A 283 -5.41 -4.99 18.20
C ILE A 283 -6.09 -6.06 19.04
N ASP A 284 -6.65 -5.70 20.20
CA ASP A 284 -7.21 -6.67 21.14
C ASP A 284 -8.42 -7.43 20.58
N ASP A 285 -9.25 -6.75 19.80
CA ASP A 285 -10.43 -7.32 19.17
C ASP A 285 -10.09 -8.13 17.90
N HIS A 286 -8.89 -7.91 17.29
CA HIS A 286 -8.48 -8.50 16.01
C HIS A 286 -7.22 -9.38 16.09
N GLN A 287 -6.94 -9.97 17.26
CA GLN A 287 -5.78 -10.85 17.42
C GLN A 287 -5.82 -12.08 16.51
N GLY A 288 -7.02 -12.64 16.28
CA GLY A 288 -7.22 -13.79 15.41
C GLY A 288 -6.86 -13.50 13.97
N GLU A 289 -7.35 -12.38 13.47
CA GLU A 289 -7.11 -11.86 12.12
C GLU A 289 -5.63 -11.53 11.91
N LEU A 290 -5.00 -10.85 12.87
CA LEU A 290 -3.57 -10.56 12.83
C LEU A 290 -2.71 -11.82 12.81
N LYS A 291 -3.06 -12.86 13.58
CA LYS A 291 -2.39 -14.18 13.56
C LYS A 291 -2.62 -14.94 12.26
N ALA A 292 -3.69 -14.65 11.54
CA ALA A 292 -4.00 -15.28 10.27
C ALA A 292 -3.24 -14.68 9.08
N LEU A 293 -2.57 -13.52 9.25
CA LEU A 293 -1.69 -12.93 8.25
C LEU A 293 -0.36 -13.71 8.19
N SER A 294 0.23 -13.83 7.02
CA SER A 294 1.55 -14.43 6.88
C SER A 294 2.69 -13.47 7.31
N GLY A 295 2.40 -12.19 7.37
CA GLY A 295 3.35 -11.17 7.81
C GLY A 295 2.70 -9.82 8.06
N VAL A 296 3.22 -9.11 9.05
CA VAL A 296 2.93 -7.69 9.33
C VAL A 296 4.25 -6.98 9.49
N ALA A 297 4.42 -5.86 8.81
CA ALA A 297 5.61 -5.03 8.98
C ALA A 297 5.22 -3.56 9.10
N ILE A 298 6.02 -2.83 9.87
CA ILE A 298 5.88 -1.39 10.06
C ILE A 298 7.26 -0.76 10.09
N ASP A 299 7.45 0.33 9.39
CA ASP A 299 8.65 1.13 9.50
C ASP A 299 8.33 2.63 9.67
N TYR A 300 9.27 3.40 10.22
CA TYR A 300 9.09 4.83 10.51
C TYR A 300 10.42 5.56 10.63
N GLY A 301 10.42 6.84 10.25
CA GLY A 301 11.54 7.74 10.48
C GLY A 301 11.64 8.16 11.94
N TYR A 302 12.86 8.19 12.51
CA TYR A 302 13.07 8.74 13.87
C TYR A 302 12.84 10.25 13.92
N GLU A 303 13.07 10.93 12.80
CA GLU A 303 12.90 12.37 12.64
C GLU A 303 11.61 12.71 11.88
N ASP A 304 10.57 11.85 11.99
CA ASP A 304 9.28 12.07 11.33
C ASP A 304 8.67 13.40 11.74
N ASP A 305 8.17 14.16 10.76
CA ASP A 305 7.57 15.50 10.96
C ASP A 305 6.28 15.44 11.82
N PHE A 306 5.67 14.26 11.91
CA PHE A 306 4.47 13.99 12.71
C PHE A 306 4.84 13.23 13.98
N SER A 307 4.85 13.94 15.10
CA SER A 307 5.41 13.46 16.37
C SER A 307 4.74 12.17 16.91
N HIS A 308 3.48 11.94 16.55
CA HIS A 308 2.75 10.72 16.97
C HIS A 308 3.25 9.45 16.23
N ILE A 309 3.85 9.55 15.03
CA ILE A 309 4.15 8.40 14.18
C ILE A 309 5.22 7.48 14.77
N PRO A 310 6.41 7.96 15.20
CA PRO A 310 7.44 7.10 15.73
C PRO A 310 6.96 6.31 16.96
N ASP A 311 6.34 6.99 17.90
CA ASP A 311 5.91 6.38 19.15
C ASP A 311 4.76 5.41 18.98
N THR A 312 3.73 5.77 18.22
CA THR A 312 2.59 4.87 17.98
C THR A 312 2.96 3.67 17.13
N SER A 313 3.88 3.82 16.16
CA SER A 313 4.42 2.72 15.36
C SER A 313 5.19 1.72 16.22
N ARG A 314 6.06 2.21 17.11
CA ARG A 314 6.78 1.37 18.07
C ARG A 314 5.82 0.65 19.01
N GLN A 315 4.85 1.36 19.59
CA GLN A 315 3.83 0.79 20.49
C GLN A 315 3.00 -0.30 19.79
N PHE A 316 2.62 -0.10 18.53
CA PHE A 316 1.90 -1.10 17.75
C PHE A 316 2.70 -2.40 17.64
N GLY A 317 3.98 -2.31 17.29
CA GLY A 317 4.87 -3.46 17.22
C GLY A 317 5.07 -4.15 18.56
N GLU A 318 5.34 -3.40 19.64
CA GLU A 318 5.47 -3.91 21.01
C GLU A 318 4.20 -4.66 21.45
N ARG A 319 3.02 -4.11 21.13
CA ARG A 319 1.74 -4.75 21.46
C ARG A 319 1.56 -6.08 20.75
N LEU A 320 1.90 -6.17 19.44
CA LEU A 320 1.83 -7.42 18.69
C LEU A 320 2.81 -8.47 19.27
N LEU A 321 4.04 -8.07 19.57
CA LEU A 321 5.04 -8.97 20.16
C LEU A 321 4.59 -9.49 21.53
N ALA A 322 3.98 -8.65 22.38
CA ALA A 322 3.42 -9.05 23.66
C ALA A 322 2.29 -10.08 23.54
N LEU A 323 1.57 -10.07 22.41
CA LEU A 323 0.51 -11.03 22.08
C LEU A 323 1.02 -12.24 21.29
N HIS A 324 2.35 -12.40 21.16
CA HIS A 324 2.99 -13.44 20.37
C HIS A 324 2.55 -13.45 18.89
N ILE A 325 2.29 -12.27 18.33
CA ILE A 325 2.01 -12.06 16.90
C ILE A 325 3.30 -11.61 16.23
N PRO A 326 3.85 -12.37 15.26
CA PRO A 326 5.06 -11.97 14.56
C PRO A 326 4.88 -10.64 13.81
N VAL A 327 5.80 -9.72 14.02
CA VAL A 327 5.84 -8.42 13.36
C VAL A 327 7.27 -7.98 13.13
N VAL A 328 7.54 -7.33 12.00
CA VAL A 328 8.80 -6.62 11.75
C VAL A 328 8.56 -5.14 12.03
N VAL A 329 9.38 -4.56 12.91
CA VAL A 329 9.34 -3.12 13.24
C VAL A 329 10.73 -2.55 13.01
N GLU A 330 10.83 -1.52 12.17
CA GLU A 330 12.13 -0.92 11.82
C GLU A 330 12.05 0.61 11.89
N GLY A 331 12.69 1.22 12.91
CA GLY A 331 12.97 2.65 12.92
C GLY A 331 14.22 2.96 12.10
N TYR A 332 14.23 4.06 11.36
CA TYR A 332 15.37 4.49 10.56
C TYR A 332 15.63 5.99 10.71
N HIS A 333 16.85 6.44 10.41
CA HIS A 333 17.15 7.87 10.32
C HIS A 333 16.54 8.46 9.05
N GLY A 334 15.62 9.38 9.23
CA GLY A 334 14.88 10.04 8.17
C GLY A 334 13.59 10.69 8.67
N ASP A 335 13.08 11.62 7.85
CA ASP A 335 11.80 12.27 8.08
C ASP A 335 10.63 11.47 7.49
N HIS A 336 9.46 12.09 7.42
CA HIS A 336 8.24 11.44 6.95
C HIS A 336 8.34 10.93 5.50
N ASN A 337 9.16 11.55 4.64
CA ASN A 337 9.15 11.33 3.19
C ASN A 337 10.50 10.93 2.59
N ASN A 338 11.62 11.43 3.13
CA ASN A 338 12.91 11.41 2.45
C ASN A 338 13.47 10.02 2.14
N GLN A 339 13.06 9.00 2.91
CA GLN A 339 13.51 7.62 2.71
C GLN A 339 12.45 6.73 2.01
N VAL A 340 11.25 7.23 1.76
CA VAL A 340 10.16 6.42 1.19
C VAL A 340 10.55 5.73 -0.11
N PRO A 341 11.14 6.41 -1.14
CA PRO A 341 11.52 5.74 -2.38
C PRO A 341 12.53 4.60 -2.16
N SER A 342 13.55 4.83 -1.34
CA SER A 342 14.58 3.83 -1.06
C SER A 342 14.02 2.64 -0.27
N ARG A 343 13.11 2.87 0.65
CA ARG A 343 12.49 1.83 1.49
C ARG A 343 11.48 1.00 0.72
N VAL A 344 10.75 1.59 -0.22
CA VAL A 344 9.89 0.84 -1.15
C VAL A 344 10.71 -0.26 -1.83
N GLY A 345 11.86 0.07 -2.42
CA GLY A 345 12.69 -0.90 -3.13
C GLY A 345 13.47 -1.84 -2.22
N SER A 346 14.03 -1.34 -1.12
CA SER A 346 14.97 -2.10 -0.28
C SER A 346 14.32 -2.87 0.87
N ARG A 347 13.09 -2.54 1.27
CA ARG A 347 12.38 -3.16 2.40
C ARG A 347 10.99 -3.66 2.04
N MET A 348 10.09 -2.78 1.63
CA MET A 348 8.68 -3.14 1.41
C MET A 348 8.51 -4.21 0.33
N ILE A 349 9.03 -4.00 -0.88
CA ILE A 349 8.88 -4.94 -2.00
C ILE A 349 9.49 -6.31 -1.67
N PRO A 350 10.74 -6.44 -1.17
CA PRO A 350 11.30 -7.73 -0.76
C PRO A 350 10.49 -8.42 0.35
N TYR A 351 10.01 -7.66 1.34
CA TYR A 351 9.18 -8.21 2.41
C TYR A 351 7.86 -8.77 1.86
N ILE A 352 7.16 -8.00 1.04
CA ILE A 352 5.90 -8.43 0.39
C ILE A 352 6.14 -9.69 -0.45
N ALA A 353 7.17 -9.70 -1.28
CA ALA A 353 7.50 -10.85 -2.12
C ALA A 353 7.76 -12.13 -1.31
N ALA A 354 8.42 -12.03 -0.16
CA ALA A 354 8.69 -13.18 0.71
C ALA A 354 7.43 -13.82 1.31
N HIS A 355 6.30 -13.10 1.34
CA HIS A 355 5.03 -13.55 1.94
C HIS A 355 3.92 -13.83 0.92
N LEU A 356 4.17 -13.59 -0.37
CA LEU A 356 3.22 -13.89 -1.44
C LEU A 356 3.46 -15.28 -2.04
N VAL A 357 2.41 -15.88 -2.57
CA VAL A 357 2.50 -17.14 -3.33
C VAL A 357 2.55 -16.82 -4.81
N PHE A 358 3.57 -17.32 -5.47
CA PHE A 358 3.79 -17.19 -6.92
C PHE A 358 3.36 -18.47 -7.65
N GLN A 359 2.94 -18.32 -8.91
CA GLN A 359 2.73 -19.45 -9.79
C GLN A 359 4.11 -19.98 -10.22
N LYS A 360 4.28 -21.31 -10.17
CA LYS A 360 5.50 -22.00 -10.60
C LYS A 360 5.43 -22.34 -12.08
#